data_4e894750223b074ac09b5afe16cafd22
#
_entry.id   4e894750223b074ac09b5afe16cafd22
#
_cell.length_a   1.000
_cell.length_b   1.000
_cell.length_c   1.000
_cell.angle_alpha   90.00
_cell.angle_beta   90.00
_cell.angle_gamma   90.00
#
_symmetry.space_group_name_H-M   'P 1'
#
loop_
_entity.id
_entity.type
_entity.pdbx_description
1 polymer ?
#
loop_
_entity_poly.entity_id
_entity_poly.type
_entity_poly.pdbx_seq_one_letter_code
_entity_poly.pdbx_strand_id
1 'polypeptide(L)'
;MAGFRSLAHQVRDTRNDRALRRHSLRRCLERFAPYGHRATWWHLCDRHGIGPEDRAADPSRLVAALEELEEARAVWLAYERQFAARRRREKHDGLRRPEWAWSGSGDAVVRCADPGVRPQGALGEVLRRLVEALESEPGTGCPVCGARELHWPVRVPPAVAAKAAARASGPATAGGGGGPAGPAGTGWAWDGPVCAGCGIVVPRPALAQTALRGADLAGAA
;
A
#
# COMPACT_ATOMS: atom_id res chain seq x y z
N MET A 1 -12.71 -19.80 -5.59
CA MET A 1 -12.69 -18.32 -5.44
C MET A 1 -12.32 -17.68 -6.78
N ALA A 2 -13.02 -16.59 -7.19
CA ALA A 2 -12.74 -15.88 -8.43
C ALA A 2 -11.36 -15.20 -8.37
N GLY A 3 -10.56 -15.31 -9.44
CA GLY A 3 -9.28 -14.62 -9.57
C GLY A 3 -9.46 -13.15 -9.97
N PHE A 4 -8.38 -12.35 -9.89
CA PHE A 4 -8.39 -10.93 -10.25
C PHE A 4 -8.99 -10.69 -11.66
N ARG A 5 -8.57 -11.45 -12.67
CA ARG A 5 -9.06 -11.31 -14.05
C ARG A 5 -10.57 -11.54 -14.18
N SER A 6 -11.10 -12.55 -13.49
CA SER A 6 -12.54 -12.84 -13.49
C SER A 6 -13.34 -11.70 -12.86
N LEU A 7 -12.85 -11.15 -11.74
CA LEU A 7 -13.46 -10.00 -11.09
C LEU A 7 -13.39 -8.74 -11.96
N ALA A 8 -12.25 -8.49 -12.61
CA ALA A 8 -12.08 -7.39 -13.55
C ALA A 8 -13.06 -7.47 -14.73
N HIS A 9 -13.27 -8.68 -15.26
CA HIS A 9 -14.30 -8.91 -16.28
C HIS A 9 -15.69 -8.54 -15.78
N GLN A 10 -16.05 -8.93 -14.54
CA GLN A 10 -17.35 -8.59 -13.96
C GLN A 10 -17.55 -7.07 -13.79
N VAL A 11 -16.48 -6.30 -13.50
CA VAL A 11 -16.55 -4.84 -13.46
C VAL A 11 -16.87 -4.25 -14.83
N ARG A 12 -16.32 -4.81 -15.90
CA ARG A 12 -16.52 -4.33 -17.29
C ARG A 12 -17.84 -4.79 -17.91
N ASP A 13 -18.38 -5.91 -17.46
CA ASP A 13 -19.61 -6.49 -18.03
C ASP A 13 -20.81 -5.57 -17.78
N THR A 14 -21.33 -5.01 -18.86
CA THR A 14 -22.49 -4.08 -18.83
C THR A 14 -23.80 -4.75 -18.47
N ARG A 15 -23.88 -6.09 -18.47
CA ARG A 15 -25.04 -6.85 -18.02
C ARG A 15 -25.18 -6.87 -16.51
N ASN A 16 -24.05 -6.66 -15.81
CA ASN A 16 -24.03 -6.59 -14.36
C ASN A 16 -24.59 -5.24 -13.88
N ASP A 17 -25.38 -5.27 -12.84
CA ASP A 17 -25.80 -4.05 -12.18
C ASP A 17 -24.64 -3.27 -11.54
N ARG A 18 -24.87 -2.01 -11.23
CA ARG A 18 -23.84 -1.11 -10.67
C ARG A 18 -23.31 -1.59 -9.33
N ALA A 19 -24.16 -2.16 -8.49
CA ALA A 19 -23.77 -2.64 -7.17
C ALA A 19 -22.84 -3.85 -7.28
N LEU A 20 -23.12 -4.79 -8.17
CA LEU A 20 -22.28 -5.95 -8.44
C LEU A 20 -20.93 -5.53 -9.04
N ARG A 21 -20.94 -4.60 -10.00
CA ARG A 21 -19.69 -4.08 -10.59
C ARG A 21 -18.80 -3.41 -9.55
N ARG A 22 -19.38 -2.57 -8.68
CA ARG A 22 -18.66 -1.96 -7.56
C ARG A 22 -18.15 -3.01 -6.56
N HIS A 23 -18.97 -3.99 -6.20
CA HIS A 23 -18.57 -5.10 -5.33
C HIS A 23 -17.39 -5.86 -5.93
N SER A 24 -17.43 -6.16 -7.24
CA SER A 24 -16.35 -6.85 -7.94
C SER A 24 -15.05 -6.05 -7.96
N LEU A 25 -15.12 -4.72 -8.12
CA LEU A 25 -13.95 -3.84 -7.99
C LEU A 25 -13.35 -3.90 -6.58
N ARG A 26 -14.17 -3.84 -5.52
CA ARG A 26 -13.67 -4.01 -4.14
C ARG A 26 -13.03 -5.38 -3.92
N ARG A 27 -13.57 -6.44 -4.51
CA ARG A 27 -12.97 -7.77 -4.46
C ARG A 27 -11.66 -7.88 -5.26
N CYS A 28 -11.45 -7.05 -6.29
CA CYS A 28 -10.13 -6.94 -6.92
C CYS A 28 -9.07 -6.48 -5.91
N LEU A 29 -9.42 -5.60 -4.96
CA LEU A 29 -8.51 -5.15 -3.91
C LEU A 29 -8.11 -6.25 -2.92
N GLU A 30 -8.95 -7.29 -2.73
CA GLU A 30 -8.56 -8.47 -1.95
C GLU A 30 -7.44 -9.27 -2.63
N ARG A 31 -7.19 -9.04 -3.92
CA ARG A 31 -6.16 -9.71 -4.71
C ARG A 31 -4.93 -8.85 -4.98
N PHE A 32 -5.12 -7.54 -5.00
CA PHE A 32 -4.05 -6.57 -5.18
C PHE A 32 -4.51 -5.20 -4.68
N ALA A 33 -3.88 -4.71 -3.62
CA ALA A 33 -4.16 -3.42 -3.02
C ALA A 33 -2.83 -2.74 -2.65
N PRO A 34 -2.26 -1.89 -3.52
CA PRO A 34 -0.93 -1.31 -3.31
C PRO A 34 -0.72 -0.63 -1.95
N TYR A 35 -1.71 0.09 -1.45
CA TYR A 35 -1.68 0.77 -0.16
C TYR A 35 -2.39 0.00 0.97
N GLY A 36 -2.71 -1.29 0.75
CA GLY A 36 -3.66 -2.03 1.56
C GLY A 36 -5.10 -1.75 1.15
N HIS A 37 -6.02 -2.66 1.48
CA HIS A 37 -7.39 -2.65 0.97
C HIS A 37 -8.11 -1.31 1.18
N ARG A 38 -8.11 -0.78 2.41
CA ARG A 38 -8.84 0.45 2.76
C ARG A 38 -8.26 1.69 2.10
N ALA A 39 -6.94 1.86 2.19
CA ALA A 39 -6.26 3.03 1.64
C ALA A 39 -6.31 3.05 0.10
N THR A 40 -6.16 1.88 -0.55
CA THR A 40 -6.31 1.78 -2.00
C THR A 40 -7.74 2.07 -2.45
N TRP A 41 -8.75 1.58 -1.71
CA TRP A 41 -10.15 1.89 -2.01
C TRP A 41 -10.42 3.39 -1.96
N TRP A 42 -10.00 4.06 -0.89
CA TRP A 42 -10.17 5.52 -0.76
C TRP A 42 -9.40 6.28 -1.84
N HIS A 43 -8.19 5.83 -2.18
CA HIS A 43 -7.43 6.44 -3.27
C HIS A 43 -8.20 6.41 -4.60
N LEU A 44 -8.72 5.24 -4.97
CA LEU A 44 -9.51 5.10 -6.20
C LEU A 44 -10.80 5.92 -6.15
N CYS A 45 -11.47 5.95 -5.00
CA CYS A 45 -12.67 6.77 -4.81
C CYS A 45 -12.38 8.26 -5.04
N ASP A 46 -11.32 8.78 -4.41
CA ASP A 46 -10.94 10.21 -4.54
C ASP A 46 -10.56 10.57 -5.98
N ARG A 47 -9.75 9.72 -6.60
CA ARG A 47 -9.23 9.99 -7.96
C ARG A 47 -10.31 9.92 -9.04
N HIS A 48 -11.23 8.98 -8.92
CA HIS A 48 -12.26 8.74 -9.93
C HIS A 48 -13.63 9.30 -9.54
N GLY A 49 -13.72 10.06 -8.43
CA GLY A 49 -14.96 10.66 -7.97
C GLY A 49 -16.06 9.64 -7.66
N ILE A 50 -15.65 8.49 -7.08
CA ILE A 50 -16.56 7.43 -6.63
C ILE A 50 -16.89 7.70 -5.16
N GLY A 51 -18.17 7.87 -4.82
CA GLY A 51 -18.55 7.92 -3.40
C GLY A 51 -18.20 6.62 -2.69
N PRO A 52 -17.47 6.64 -1.55
CA PRO A 52 -17.03 5.41 -0.88
C PRO A 52 -18.17 4.46 -0.53
N GLU A 53 -19.35 4.99 -0.25
CA GLU A 53 -20.57 4.24 0.07
C GLU A 53 -21.62 4.27 -1.06
N ASP A 54 -21.33 4.98 -2.17
CA ASP A 54 -22.25 5.12 -3.28
C ASP A 54 -22.44 3.80 -4.04
N ARG A 55 -23.62 3.20 -3.88
CA ARG A 55 -24.00 1.96 -4.59
C ARG A 55 -24.41 2.22 -6.05
N ALA A 56 -24.69 3.47 -6.39
CA ALA A 56 -25.12 3.89 -7.73
C ALA A 56 -23.96 4.54 -8.53
N ALA A 57 -22.72 4.34 -8.11
CA ALA A 57 -21.55 4.91 -8.77
C ALA A 57 -21.59 4.69 -10.29
N ASP A 58 -21.17 5.71 -11.03
CA ASP A 58 -21.11 5.68 -12.48
C ASP A 58 -20.23 4.51 -12.96
N PRO A 59 -20.75 3.63 -13.82
CA PRO A 59 -20.01 2.50 -14.35
C PRO A 59 -18.71 2.87 -15.07
N SER A 60 -18.63 4.02 -15.74
CA SER A 60 -17.42 4.48 -16.41
C SER A 60 -16.31 4.79 -15.40
N ARG A 61 -16.64 5.38 -14.26
CA ARG A 61 -15.71 5.66 -13.17
C ARG A 61 -15.19 4.37 -12.51
N LEU A 62 -16.05 3.35 -12.37
CA LEU A 62 -15.64 2.04 -11.88
C LEU A 62 -14.64 1.35 -12.83
N VAL A 63 -14.85 1.48 -14.14
CA VAL A 63 -13.92 0.95 -15.14
C VAL A 63 -12.60 1.70 -15.11
N ALA A 64 -12.61 3.04 -15.07
CA ALA A 64 -11.39 3.84 -14.97
C ALA A 64 -10.58 3.53 -13.70
N ALA A 65 -11.24 3.35 -12.56
CA ALA A 65 -10.59 2.91 -11.32
C ALA A 65 -10.00 1.50 -11.43
N LEU A 66 -10.66 0.59 -12.13
CA LEU A 66 -10.13 -0.74 -12.41
C LEU A 66 -8.88 -0.66 -13.32
N GLU A 67 -8.91 0.17 -14.36
CA GLU A 67 -7.79 0.33 -15.29
C GLU A 67 -6.54 0.86 -14.58
N GLU A 68 -6.70 1.84 -13.69
CA GLU A 68 -5.60 2.31 -12.84
C GLU A 68 -5.04 1.18 -11.94
N LEU A 69 -5.92 0.37 -11.36
CA LEU A 69 -5.52 -0.76 -10.52
C LEU A 69 -4.80 -1.86 -11.33
N GLU A 70 -5.24 -2.12 -12.56
CA GLU A 70 -4.61 -3.08 -13.46
C GLU A 70 -3.23 -2.61 -13.93
N GLU A 71 -3.08 -1.32 -14.25
CA GLU A 71 -1.77 -0.73 -14.58
C GLU A 71 -0.80 -0.90 -13.42
N ALA A 72 -1.21 -0.51 -12.22
CA ALA A 72 -0.41 -0.66 -11.01
C ALA A 72 -0.01 -2.12 -10.78
N ARG A 73 -0.94 -3.05 -10.96
CA ARG A 73 -0.69 -4.48 -10.84
C ARG A 73 0.30 -4.99 -11.89
N ALA A 74 0.22 -4.50 -13.12
CA ALA A 74 1.14 -4.88 -14.19
C ALA A 74 2.58 -4.45 -13.88
N VAL A 75 2.76 -3.22 -13.37
CA VAL A 75 4.07 -2.71 -12.90
C VAL A 75 4.64 -3.61 -11.81
N TRP A 76 3.85 -3.92 -10.79
CA TRP A 76 4.30 -4.75 -9.68
C TRP A 76 4.66 -6.18 -10.10
N LEU A 77 3.83 -6.83 -10.90
CA LEU A 77 4.10 -8.17 -11.41
C LEU A 77 5.34 -8.22 -12.34
N ALA A 78 5.64 -7.13 -13.06
CA ALA A 78 6.86 -7.05 -13.84
C ALA A 78 8.09 -7.02 -12.92
N TYR A 79 8.06 -6.21 -11.87
CA TYR A 79 9.12 -6.17 -10.86
C TYR A 79 9.31 -7.52 -10.17
N GLU A 80 8.25 -8.17 -9.71
CA GLU A 80 8.36 -9.50 -9.07
C GLU A 80 9.03 -10.54 -9.98
N ARG A 81 8.69 -10.53 -11.28
CA ARG A 81 9.33 -11.44 -12.25
C ARG A 81 10.82 -11.15 -12.42
N GLN A 82 11.20 -9.88 -12.53
CA GLN A 82 12.60 -9.45 -12.66
C GLN A 82 13.38 -9.78 -11.39
N PHE A 83 12.83 -9.48 -10.23
CA PHE A 83 13.40 -9.83 -8.93
C PHE A 83 13.62 -11.34 -8.79
N ALA A 84 12.62 -12.17 -9.09
CA ALA A 84 12.72 -13.60 -9.03
C ALA A 84 13.78 -14.18 -10.03
N ALA A 85 13.89 -13.57 -11.23
CA ALA A 85 14.90 -13.96 -12.22
C ALA A 85 16.32 -13.61 -11.73
N ARG A 86 16.51 -12.40 -11.15
CA ARG A 86 17.77 -11.98 -10.54
C ARG A 86 18.17 -12.93 -9.42
N ARG A 87 17.27 -13.24 -8.48
CA ARG A 87 17.53 -14.13 -7.34
C ARG A 87 17.90 -15.56 -7.78
N ARG A 88 17.32 -16.06 -8.88
CA ARG A 88 17.71 -17.37 -9.44
C ARG A 88 19.13 -17.34 -9.99
N ARG A 89 19.54 -16.28 -10.72
CA ARG A 89 20.91 -16.12 -11.21
C ARG A 89 21.90 -16.04 -10.06
N GLU A 90 21.68 -15.18 -9.07
CA GLU A 90 22.54 -15.03 -7.89
C GLU A 90 22.72 -16.36 -7.12
N LYS A 91 21.65 -17.16 -7.02
CA LYS A 91 21.73 -18.49 -6.42
C LYS A 91 22.59 -19.44 -7.24
N HIS A 92 22.46 -19.40 -8.56
CA HIS A 92 23.23 -20.24 -9.48
C HIS A 92 24.73 -19.88 -9.42
N ASP A 93 25.04 -18.58 -9.37
CA ASP A 93 26.42 -18.07 -9.39
C ASP A 93 27.09 -18.08 -8.01
N GLY A 94 26.40 -18.53 -6.96
CA GLY A 94 26.92 -18.55 -5.59
C GLY A 94 27.07 -17.15 -4.95
N LEU A 95 26.59 -16.11 -5.61
CA LEU A 95 26.73 -14.70 -5.21
C LEU A 95 25.53 -14.16 -4.40
N ARG A 96 24.72 -15.06 -3.86
CA ARG A 96 23.51 -14.69 -3.14
C ARG A 96 23.83 -13.80 -1.95
N ARG A 97 23.60 -12.50 -2.10
CA ARG A 97 23.65 -11.54 -0.99
C ARG A 97 22.39 -11.71 -0.12
N PRO A 98 22.49 -11.55 1.21
CA PRO A 98 21.32 -11.38 2.05
C PRO A 98 20.68 -10.04 1.65
N GLU A 99 19.80 -10.07 0.69
CA GLU A 99 18.93 -8.93 0.41
C GLU A 99 17.72 -9.02 1.33
N TRP A 100 17.42 -7.90 1.92
CA TRP A 100 16.10 -7.68 2.50
C TRP A 100 15.11 -7.76 1.35
N ALA A 101 14.56 -8.96 1.13
CA ALA A 101 13.46 -9.08 0.22
C ALA A 101 12.41 -8.07 0.69
N TRP A 102 12.03 -7.14 -0.17
CA TRP A 102 10.76 -6.45 -0.01
C TRP A 102 9.68 -7.51 -0.15
N SER A 103 9.55 -8.32 0.87
CA SER A 103 8.41 -9.17 1.04
C SER A 103 7.31 -8.24 1.53
N GLY A 104 6.45 -7.82 0.63
CA GLY A 104 5.15 -7.36 1.01
C GLY A 104 4.50 -8.45 1.84
N SER A 105 4.91 -8.55 3.11
CA SER A 105 4.28 -9.45 4.06
C SER A 105 2.88 -8.91 4.30
N GLY A 106 1.91 -9.50 3.66
CA GLY A 106 0.52 -9.11 3.79
C GLY A 106 0.04 -8.24 2.62
N ASP A 107 -0.99 -7.52 2.82
CA ASP A 107 -1.91 -7.02 1.80
C ASP A 107 -1.47 -5.71 1.09
N ALA A 108 -0.32 -5.10 1.44
CA ALA A 108 0.11 -3.82 0.88
C ALA A 108 1.53 -3.87 0.30
N VAL A 109 1.70 -3.35 -0.93
CA VAL A 109 3.00 -3.18 -1.60
C VAL A 109 3.72 -1.92 -1.09
N VAL A 110 2.99 -0.84 -0.93
CA VAL A 110 3.45 0.44 -0.37
C VAL A 110 2.75 0.63 0.97
N ARG A 111 3.51 0.73 2.03
CA ARG A 111 2.94 1.00 3.36
C ARG A 111 2.77 2.50 3.55
N CYS A 112 1.58 2.93 3.93
CA CYS A 112 1.31 4.26 4.42
C CYS A 112 1.22 4.22 5.94
N ALA A 113 1.90 5.15 6.61
CA ALA A 113 1.86 5.24 8.08
C ALA A 113 0.46 5.58 8.58
N ASP A 114 -0.24 6.43 7.84
CA ASP A 114 -1.65 6.78 8.02
C ASP A 114 -2.41 6.49 6.72
N PRO A 115 -3.48 5.69 6.74
CA PRO A 115 -4.33 5.45 5.57
C PRO A 115 -4.94 6.72 4.95
N GLY A 116 -5.06 7.79 5.73
CA GLY A 116 -5.53 9.11 5.27
C GLY A 116 -4.47 9.92 4.55
N VAL A 117 -3.18 9.64 4.80
CA VAL A 117 -2.04 10.33 4.18
C VAL A 117 -1.39 9.39 3.19
N ARG A 118 -1.57 9.63 1.90
CA ARG A 118 -1.10 8.78 0.82
C ARG A 118 -0.65 9.60 -0.39
N PRO A 119 0.21 9.04 -1.26
CA PRO A 119 0.58 9.70 -2.51
C PRO A 119 -0.65 10.01 -3.36
N GLN A 120 -0.69 11.20 -3.95
CA GLN A 120 -1.81 11.66 -4.79
C GLN A 120 -1.68 11.24 -6.26
N GLY A 121 -0.50 10.79 -6.68
CA GLY A 121 -0.25 10.32 -8.05
C GLY A 121 -1.01 9.03 -8.40
N ALA A 122 -1.09 8.70 -9.69
CA ALA A 122 -1.64 7.43 -10.14
C ALA A 122 -0.88 6.23 -9.53
N LEU A 123 -1.60 5.17 -9.15
CA LEU A 123 -1.01 4.00 -8.48
C LEU A 123 0.16 3.39 -9.27
N GLY A 124 0.01 3.28 -10.60
CA GLY A 124 1.06 2.75 -11.47
C GLY A 124 2.31 3.61 -11.47
N GLU A 125 2.18 4.93 -11.44
CA GLU A 125 3.32 5.86 -11.39
C GLU A 125 4.04 5.79 -10.04
N VAL A 126 3.30 5.78 -8.94
CA VAL A 126 3.88 5.62 -7.60
C VAL A 126 4.68 4.33 -7.50
N LEU A 127 4.14 3.21 -8.01
CA LEU A 127 4.85 1.94 -8.03
C LEU A 127 6.08 1.95 -8.94
N ARG A 128 6.02 2.59 -10.14
CA ARG A 128 7.19 2.71 -11.01
C ARG A 128 8.33 3.45 -10.32
N ARG A 129 8.07 4.61 -9.71
CA ARG A 129 9.09 5.37 -8.96
C ARG A 129 9.68 4.56 -7.80
N LEU A 130 8.84 3.79 -7.10
CA LEU A 130 9.32 2.93 -6.03
C LEU A 130 10.21 1.80 -6.55
N VAL A 131 9.82 1.14 -7.62
CA VAL A 131 10.59 0.06 -8.26
C VAL A 131 11.93 0.60 -8.79
N GLU A 132 11.92 1.75 -9.47
CA GLU A 132 13.13 2.43 -9.93
C GLU A 132 14.11 2.73 -8.78
N ALA A 133 13.58 3.21 -7.64
CA ALA A 133 14.40 3.46 -6.46
C ALA A 133 14.97 2.19 -5.81
N LEU A 134 14.25 1.07 -5.90
CA LEU A 134 14.72 -0.23 -5.40
C LEU A 134 15.79 -0.86 -6.31
N GLU A 135 15.83 -0.48 -7.58
CA GLU A 135 16.79 -0.98 -8.57
C GLU A 135 17.96 -0.02 -8.83
N SER A 136 17.86 1.21 -8.35
CA SER A 136 18.88 2.26 -8.48
C SER A 136 19.78 2.35 -7.25
N GLU A 137 20.77 3.24 -7.30
CA GLU A 137 21.55 3.59 -6.11
C GLU A 137 20.66 4.27 -5.06
N PRO A 138 20.86 3.96 -3.76
CA PRO A 138 20.05 4.52 -2.69
C PRO A 138 20.10 6.04 -2.64
N GLY A 139 18.94 6.69 -2.68
CA GLY A 139 18.78 8.14 -2.64
C GLY A 139 18.74 8.73 -1.23
N THR A 140 18.70 10.06 -1.13
CA THR A 140 18.64 10.80 0.14
C THR A 140 17.24 11.27 0.52
N GLY A 141 16.22 10.99 -0.30
CA GLY A 141 14.86 11.45 -0.09
C GLY A 141 13.82 10.40 -0.50
N CYS A 142 12.56 10.78 -0.34
CA CYS A 142 11.45 9.93 -0.72
C CYS A 142 11.42 9.70 -2.25
N PRO A 143 11.45 8.46 -2.74
CA PRO A 143 11.46 8.18 -4.16
C PRO A 143 10.15 8.57 -4.86
N VAL A 144 9.06 8.70 -4.11
CA VAL A 144 7.73 8.98 -4.67
C VAL A 144 7.49 10.47 -4.85
N CYS A 145 7.77 11.30 -3.85
CA CYS A 145 7.49 12.73 -3.90
C CYS A 145 8.73 13.64 -3.86
N GLY A 146 9.93 13.07 -3.71
CA GLY A 146 11.19 13.83 -3.64
C GLY A 146 11.45 14.51 -2.30
N ALA A 147 10.54 14.47 -1.34
CA ALA A 147 10.74 15.11 -0.05
C ALA A 147 11.94 14.53 0.68
N ARG A 148 12.77 15.41 1.26
CA ARG A 148 13.96 15.01 2.04
C ARG A 148 13.66 14.81 3.52
N GLU A 149 12.53 15.31 3.98
CA GLU A 149 12.09 15.17 5.37
C GLU A 149 11.53 13.77 5.60
N LEU A 150 12.31 12.95 6.29
CA LEU A 150 12.01 11.58 6.66
C LEU A 150 12.15 11.45 8.18
N HIS A 151 11.21 10.75 8.81
CA HIS A 151 11.25 10.51 10.25
C HIS A 151 10.85 9.07 10.58
N TRP A 152 11.44 8.51 11.62
CA TRP A 152 10.99 7.24 12.15
C TRP A 152 9.70 7.45 12.93
N PRO A 153 8.65 6.64 12.69
CA PRO A 153 7.45 6.72 13.48
C PRO A 153 7.77 6.39 14.93
N VAL A 154 7.29 7.23 15.84
CA VAL A 154 7.44 6.99 17.29
C VAL A 154 6.83 5.64 17.61
N ARG A 155 7.63 4.73 18.17
CA ARG A 155 7.13 3.45 18.66
C ARG A 155 6.24 3.71 19.87
N VAL A 156 4.93 3.73 19.66
CA VAL A 156 4.00 3.74 20.79
C VAL A 156 4.04 2.36 21.42
N PRO A 157 4.44 2.22 22.69
CA PRO A 157 4.42 0.94 23.39
C PRO A 157 3.02 0.33 23.27
N PRO A 158 2.89 -1.01 23.08
CA PRO A 158 1.59 -1.66 22.89
C PRO A 158 0.59 -1.37 24.00
N ALA A 159 1.05 -1.16 25.22
CA ALA A 159 0.21 -0.76 26.35
C ALA A 159 -0.43 0.64 26.17
N VAL A 160 0.28 1.59 25.56
CA VAL A 160 -0.24 2.94 25.31
C VAL A 160 -1.19 2.94 24.10
N ALA A 161 -0.85 2.15 23.06
CA ALA A 161 -1.72 1.96 21.90
C ALA A 161 -3.04 1.29 22.29
N ALA A 162 -3.02 0.28 23.14
CA ALA A 162 -4.21 -0.37 23.67
C ALA A 162 -5.08 0.60 24.49
N LYS A 163 -4.47 1.47 25.29
CA LYS A 163 -5.18 2.47 26.11
C LYS A 163 -5.80 3.59 25.26
N ALA A 164 -5.13 3.98 24.18
CA ALA A 164 -5.67 4.94 23.19
C ALA A 164 -6.84 4.33 22.40
N ALA A 165 -6.71 3.08 21.96
CA ALA A 165 -7.78 2.34 21.27
C ALA A 165 -9.01 2.15 22.19
N ALA A 166 -8.81 1.81 23.46
CA ALA A 166 -9.90 1.68 24.44
C ALA A 166 -10.61 3.01 24.74
N ARG A 167 -9.92 4.15 24.67
CA ARG A 167 -10.54 5.49 24.82
C ARG A 167 -11.29 5.95 23.58
N ALA A 168 -10.84 5.52 22.37
CA ALA A 168 -11.52 5.82 21.10
C ALA A 168 -12.78 4.97 20.90
N SER A 169 -12.88 3.83 21.59
CA SER A 169 -14.06 2.97 21.65
C SER A 169 -14.95 3.47 22.80
N GLY A 170 -15.66 4.58 22.57
CA GLY A 170 -16.74 4.99 23.46
C GLY A 170 -17.79 3.87 23.59
N PRO A 171 -18.74 3.91 24.58
CA PRO A 171 -19.70 2.87 24.83
C PRO A 171 -20.44 2.56 23.53
N ALA A 172 -20.22 1.37 22.99
CA ALA A 172 -20.79 0.88 21.77
C ALA A 172 -22.31 0.83 21.94
N THR A 173 -23.03 1.71 21.24
CA THR A 173 -24.42 1.47 20.91
C THR A 173 -24.47 0.18 20.10
N ALA A 174 -25.11 -0.84 20.67
CA ALA A 174 -25.32 -2.13 20.07
C ALA A 174 -26.07 -1.98 18.75
N GLY A 175 -25.38 -2.17 17.65
CA GLY A 175 -25.97 -2.10 16.31
C GLY A 175 -24.97 -2.43 15.21
N GLY A 176 -24.80 -3.72 14.91
CA GLY A 176 -24.57 -4.18 13.55
C GLY A 176 -23.12 -4.27 13.04
N GLY A 177 -22.65 -5.48 12.80
CA GLY A 177 -21.67 -5.78 11.74
C GLY A 177 -20.21 -5.81 12.18
N GLY A 178 -19.83 -6.79 12.99
CA GLY A 178 -18.44 -7.12 13.28
C GLY A 178 -17.73 -7.68 12.06
N GLY A 179 -16.97 -6.85 11.36
CA GLY A 179 -15.88 -7.33 10.53
C GLY A 179 -14.76 -7.87 11.43
N PRO A 180 -14.02 -8.93 11.04
CA PRO A 180 -12.98 -9.49 11.87
C PRO A 180 -11.94 -8.40 12.20
N ALA A 181 -11.81 -8.09 13.46
CA ALA A 181 -10.70 -7.32 13.98
C ALA A 181 -9.42 -8.10 13.62
N GLY A 182 -8.59 -7.52 12.78
CA GLY A 182 -7.27 -8.06 12.51
C GLY A 182 -6.51 -8.22 13.84
N PRO A 183 -5.60 -9.20 13.94
CA PRO A 183 -4.95 -9.55 15.18
C PRO A 183 -4.24 -8.33 15.76
N ALA A 184 -4.79 -7.80 16.82
CA ALA A 184 -4.13 -6.82 17.65
C ALA A 184 -2.95 -7.52 18.29
N GLY A 185 -1.73 -7.22 17.85
CA GLY A 185 -0.60 -7.62 18.66
C GLY A 185 0.68 -8.11 18.01
N THR A 186 0.96 -7.81 16.75
CA THR A 186 2.36 -7.85 16.31
C THR A 186 2.82 -6.44 16.11
N GLY A 187 3.69 -5.95 17.00
CA GLY A 187 4.33 -4.65 16.86
C GLY A 187 5.06 -4.63 15.50
N TRP A 188 4.47 -3.99 14.51
CA TRP A 188 5.02 -3.85 13.18
C TRP A 188 6.33 -3.07 13.30
N ALA A 189 7.44 -3.77 13.15
CA ALA A 189 8.71 -3.08 12.93
C ALA A 189 8.58 -2.40 11.56
N TRP A 190 8.55 -1.06 11.55
CA TRP A 190 8.59 -0.30 10.32
C TRP A 190 9.93 -0.56 9.63
N ASP A 191 9.88 -1.04 8.39
CA ASP A 191 11.09 -1.37 7.62
C ASP A 191 11.79 -0.14 7.04
N GLY A 192 11.38 1.07 7.45
CA GLY A 192 11.95 2.32 7.00
C GLY A 192 11.29 3.55 7.66
N PRO A 193 11.87 4.75 7.44
CA PRO A 193 11.29 6.00 7.90
C PRO A 193 10.05 6.38 7.10
N VAL A 194 9.20 7.21 7.69
CA VAL A 194 8.01 7.77 7.06
C VAL A 194 8.36 9.08 6.36
N CYS A 195 7.88 9.25 5.15
CA CYS A 195 8.00 10.50 4.42
C CYS A 195 6.97 11.51 4.93
N ALA A 196 7.42 12.69 5.36
CA ALA A 196 6.54 13.78 5.80
C ALA A 196 5.64 14.31 4.67
N GLY A 197 6.10 14.27 3.42
CA GLY A 197 5.36 14.82 2.27
C GLY A 197 4.22 13.94 1.78
N CYS A 198 4.38 12.60 1.77
CA CYS A 198 3.37 11.71 1.19
C CYS A 198 2.97 10.53 2.10
N GLY A 199 3.50 10.46 3.31
CA GLY A 199 3.11 9.48 4.32
C GLY A 199 3.54 8.04 4.08
N ILE A 200 4.28 7.73 3.00
CA ILE A 200 4.76 6.37 2.77
C ILE A 200 5.89 6.01 3.73
N VAL A 201 5.95 4.74 4.09
CA VAL A 201 7.14 4.15 4.69
C VAL A 201 8.13 3.89 3.56
N VAL A 202 9.23 4.64 3.54
CA VAL A 202 10.26 4.51 2.49
C VAL A 202 11.12 3.27 2.80
N PRO A 203 11.22 2.32 1.85
CA PRO A 203 12.02 1.12 2.09
C PRO A 203 13.50 1.46 2.27
N ARG A 204 14.14 0.85 3.27
CA ARG A 204 15.58 1.05 3.54
C ARG A 204 16.49 0.87 2.34
N PRO A 205 16.28 -0.13 1.47
CA PRO A 205 17.09 -0.30 0.27
C PRO A 205 17.05 0.88 -0.70
N ALA A 206 15.99 1.70 -0.66
CA ALA A 206 15.85 2.89 -1.50
C ALA A 206 16.54 4.13 -0.91
N LEU A 207 17.13 4.05 0.29
CA LEU A 207 17.72 5.17 1.01
C LEU A 207 19.21 5.00 1.27
N ALA A 208 19.98 6.04 1.06
CA ALA A 208 21.37 6.13 1.49
C ALA A 208 21.47 6.12 3.01
N GLN A 209 22.56 5.59 3.55
CA GLN A 209 22.78 5.53 5.01
C GLN A 209 22.73 6.89 5.69
N THR A 210 23.14 7.96 4.99
CA THR A 210 23.06 9.34 5.47
C THR A 210 21.61 9.79 5.73
N ALA A 211 20.69 9.42 4.85
CA ALA A 211 19.26 9.71 5.01
C ALA A 211 18.64 8.93 6.18
N LEU A 212 19.06 7.67 6.37
CA LEU A 212 18.59 6.84 7.49
C LEU A 212 19.04 7.42 8.84
N ARG A 213 20.29 7.90 8.95
CA ARG A 213 20.79 8.55 10.17
C ARG A 213 20.09 9.88 10.46
N GLY A 214 19.77 10.67 9.42
CA GLY A 214 19.01 11.91 9.59
C GLY A 214 17.60 11.66 10.13
N ALA A 215 16.94 10.60 9.66
CA ALA A 215 15.63 10.21 10.14
C ALA A 215 15.65 9.72 11.62
N ASP A 216 16.71 9.03 12.03
CA ASP A 216 16.90 8.61 13.43
C ASP A 216 17.00 9.81 14.38
N LEU A 217 17.70 10.87 14.00
CA LEU A 217 17.86 12.09 14.81
C LEU A 217 16.55 12.90 14.93
N ALA A 218 15.75 12.95 13.86
CA ALA A 218 14.47 13.65 13.87
C ALA A 218 13.40 12.94 14.74
N GLY A 219 13.52 11.63 14.94
CA GLY A 219 12.60 10.85 15.79
C GLY A 219 12.93 10.84 17.29
N ALA A 220 14.09 11.43 17.67
CA ALA A 220 14.57 11.49 19.06
C ALA A 220 14.29 12.85 19.75
N ALA A 221 13.74 13.82 19.04
CA ALA A 221 13.34 15.15 19.54
C ALA A 221 11.82 15.17 19.82
#